data_9a363e5e7d80dc0736f6f510dd545c57
#
_entry.id   9a363e5e7d80dc0736f6f510dd545c57
#
_cell.length_a   1.000
_cell.length_b   1.000
_cell.length_c   1.000
_cell.angle_alpha   90.00
_cell.angle_beta   90.00
_cell.angle_gamma   90.00
#
_symmetry.space_group_name_H-M   'P 1'
#
loop_
_entity.id
_entity.type
_entity.pdbx_description
1 polymer ?
#
loop_
_entity_poly.entity_id
_entity_poly.type
_entity_poly.pdbx_seq_one_letter_code
_entity_poly.pdbx_strand_id
1 'polypeptide(L)'
;MANRGGYLKGREDKMGDISNTQFFRAVQEEKKLEASQVLEQVYTALTEKGYNPINQIVGYIMSGDPTYITSHKSARSLIMKVERDEILEELVKVYIETKLQ
;
A
#
# COMPACT_ATOMS: atom_id res chain seq x y z
N MET A 1 23.08 -4.83 24.71
CA MET A 1 22.45 -5.21 25.03
C MET A 1 21.97 -6.02 24.74
N ALA A 2 22.69 -5.30 24.73
CA ALA A 2 22.15 -5.67 24.95
C ALA A 2 21.90 -6.28 24.52
N ASN A 3 22.58 -5.68 24.77
CA ASN A 3 22.11 -5.98 24.94
C ASN A 3 21.83 -6.41 24.53
N ARG A 4 21.87 -5.69 24.24
CA ARG A 4 21.53 -5.84 24.37
C ARG A 4 20.81 -6.30 24.15
N GLY A 5 22.40 -5.82 24.51
CA GLY A 5 21.65 -6.03 24.83
C GLY A 5 21.22 -6.38 24.29
N GLY A 6 21.81 -5.90 24.20
CA GLY A 6 21.20 -6.03 24.45
C GLY A 6 20.99 -6.31 23.78
N TYR A 7 21.03 -5.73 23.78
CA TYR A 7 20.69 -5.89 23.75
C TYR A 7 20.47 -6.26 23.18
N LEU A 8 21.02 -5.99 23.03
CA LEU A 8 20.62 -6.27 23.05
C LEU A 8 20.43 -6.63 22.70
N LYS A 9 20.59 -6.02 22.53
CA LYS A 9 20.18 -6.27 22.57
C LYS A 9 19.82 -6.66 22.16
N GLY A 10 21.16 -6.52 22.32
CA GLY A 10 20.52 -6.80 22.48
C GLY A 10 20.55 -7.02 21.99
N ARG A 11 20.60 -6.64 21.63
CA ARG A 11 20.32 -6.78 21.60
C ARG A 11 20.19 -7.20 21.09
N GLU A 12 21.02 -7.17 21.07
CA GLU A 12 20.55 -7.55 21.00
C GLU A 12 20.29 -7.93 20.55
N ASP A 13 21.15 -7.55 20.52
CA ASP A 13 20.52 -8.01 20.39
C ASP A 13 20.43 -8.30 20.01
N LYS A 14 21.12 -8.20 19.92
CA LYS A 14 20.77 -8.70 19.65
C LYS A 14 20.57 -8.99 19.16
N MET A 15 21.14 -9.06 19.09
CA MET A 15 20.90 -9.44 18.44
C MET A 15 20.95 -9.67 17.90
N GLY A 16 20.77 -9.54 18.79
CA GLY A 16 20.76 -10.19 17.69
C GLY A 16 21.50 -9.58 16.54
N ASP A 17 21.26 -10.05 15.45
CA ASP A 17 22.03 -9.73 14.31
C ASP A 17 21.44 -8.54 13.57
N ILE A 18 22.15 -7.44 13.57
CA ILE A 18 21.68 -6.20 12.99
C ILE A 18 21.62 -6.30 11.47
N SER A 19 22.57 -7.00 10.87
CA SER A 19 22.58 -7.16 9.42
C SER A 19 21.31 -7.81 8.90
N ASN A 20 20.83 -8.80 9.62
CA ASN A 20 19.59 -9.46 9.25
C ASN A 20 18.41 -8.51 9.31
N THR A 21 18.42 -7.63 10.29
CA THR A 21 17.34 -6.66 10.42
C THR A 21 17.30 -5.71 9.22
N GLN A 22 18.46 -5.25 8.80
CA GLN A 22 18.53 -4.35 7.65
C GLN A 22 18.10 -5.04 6.37
N PHE A 23 18.53 -6.28 6.20
CA PHE A 23 18.13 -7.04 5.04
C PHE A 23 16.62 -7.21 4.98
N PHE A 24 16.04 -7.55 6.10
CA PHE A 24 14.60 -7.76 6.17
C PHE A 24 13.83 -6.49 5.82
N ARG A 25 14.28 -5.36 6.31
CA ARG A 25 13.63 -4.10 6.01
C ARG A 25 13.70 -3.78 4.52
N ALA A 26 14.84 -3.99 3.92
CA ALA A 26 15.00 -3.70 2.50
C ALA A 26 14.07 -4.56 1.65
N VAL A 27 13.91 -5.82 2.02
CA VAL A 27 13.01 -6.71 1.30
C VAL A 27 11.58 -6.23 1.43
N GLN A 28 11.18 -5.77 2.61
CA GLN A 28 9.83 -5.27 2.80
C GLN A 28 9.59 -4.01 1.96
N GLU A 29 10.58 -3.13 1.90
CA GLU A 29 10.45 -1.92 1.13
C GLU A 29 10.31 -2.21 -0.36
N GLU A 30 11.03 -3.20 -0.84
CA GLU A 30 10.94 -3.57 -2.23
C GLU A 30 9.57 -4.10 -2.60
N LYS A 31 8.90 -4.74 -1.65
CA LYS A 31 7.58 -5.32 -1.89
C LYS A 31 6.44 -4.36 -1.62
N LYS A 32 6.76 -3.21 -1.04
CA LYS A 32 5.72 -2.24 -0.71
C LYS A 32 5.26 -1.54 -1.96
N LEU A 33 3.95 -1.55 -2.18
CA LEU A 33 3.34 -0.84 -3.27
C LEU A 33 2.80 0.49 -2.76
N GLU A 34 2.98 1.53 -3.55
CA GLU A 34 2.45 2.84 -3.20
C GLU A 34 1.02 2.94 -3.66
N ALA A 35 0.20 3.59 -2.86
CA ALA A 35 -1.22 3.73 -3.18
C ALA A 35 -1.41 4.42 -4.53
N SER A 36 -0.56 5.39 -4.86
CA SER A 36 -0.67 6.09 -6.14
C SER A 36 -0.48 5.15 -7.32
N GLN A 37 0.50 4.24 -7.22
CA GLN A 37 0.77 3.29 -8.29
C GLN A 37 -0.38 2.30 -8.44
N VAL A 38 -0.90 1.83 -7.33
CA VAL A 38 -2.03 0.90 -7.36
C VAL A 38 -3.25 1.58 -7.97
N LEU A 39 -3.51 2.82 -7.60
CA LEU A 39 -4.66 3.55 -8.14
C LEU A 39 -4.54 3.75 -9.65
N GLU A 40 -3.34 3.99 -10.16
CA GLU A 40 -3.15 4.13 -11.60
C GLU A 40 -3.50 2.84 -12.33
N GLN A 41 -3.03 1.72 -11.79
CA GLN A 41 -3.33 0.42 -12.40
C GLN A 41 -4.81 0.11 -12.34
N VAL A 42 -5.43 0.38 -11.21
CA VAL A 42 -6.86 0.12 -11.04
C VAL A 42 -7.68 1.01 -11.95
N TYR A 43 -7.32 2.28 -12.05
CA TYR A 43 -7.99 3.21 -12.95
C TYR A 43 -7.95 2.69 -14.38
N THR A 44 -6.77 2.28 -14.84
CA THR A 44 -6.61 1.77 -16.19
C THR A 44 -7.48 0.55 -16.42
N ALA A 45 -7.43 -0.39 -15.49
CA ALA A 45 -8.19 -1.64 -15.64
C ALA A 45 -9.70 -1.38 -15.67
N LEU A 46 -10.19 -0.52 -14.79
CA LEU A 46 -11.61 -0.21 -14.76
C LEU A 46 -12.05 0.49 -16.04
N THR A 47 -11.26 1.44 -16.49
CA THR A 47 -11.57 2.19 -17.70
C THR A 47 -11.60 1.27 -18.92
N GLU A 48 -10.62 0.38 -19.01
CA GLU A 48 -10.55 -0.55 -20.14
C GLU A 48 -11.76 -1.47 -20.19
N LYS A 49 -12.32 -1.80 -19.04
CA LYS A 49 -13.49 -2.68 -18.99
C LYS A 49 -14.81 -1.89 -19.04
N GLY A 50 -14.74 -0.57 -19.19
CA GLY A 50 -15.95 0.23 -19.35
C GLY A 50 -16.63 0.62 -18.06
N TYR A 51 -15.98 0.44 -16.92
CA TYR A 51 -16.54 0.85 -15.64
C TYR A 51 -16.25 2.33 -15.37
N ASN A 52 -17.07 2.94 -14.54
CA ASN A 52 -16.81 4.28 -14.04
C ASN A 52 -15.82 4.17 -12.88
N PRO A 53 -14.57 4.62 -13.04
CA PRO A 53 -13.56 4.41 -12.00
C PRO A 53 -13.91 5.08 -10.68
N ILE A 54 -14.54 6.26 -10.73
CA ILE A 54 -14.87 6.98 -9.50
C ILE A 54 -15.87 6.17 -8.68
N ASN A 55 -16.95 5.71 -9.33
CA ASN A 55 -17.97 4.95 -8.62
C ASN A 55 -17.43 3.68 -8.03
N GLN A 56 -16.62 2.96 -8.78
CA GLN A 56 -16.09 1.68 -8.33
C GLN A 56 -15.09 1.85 -7.19
N ILE A 57 -14.21 2.83 -7.30
CA ILE A 57 -13.21 3.05 -6.25
C ILE A 57 -13.89 3.55 -4.98
N VAL A 58 -14.84 4.47 -5.10
CA VAL A 58 -15.58 4.95 -3.92
C VAL A 58 -16.33 3.79 -3.27
N GLY A 59 -17.00 2.96 -4.08
CA GLY A 59 -17.70 1.80 -3.54
C GLY A 59 -16.78 0.86 -2.77
N TYR A 60 -15.59 0.63 -3.30
CA TYR A 60 -14.63 -0.21 -2.62
C TYR A 60 -14.18 0.41 -1.29
N ILE A 61 -13.85 1.70 -1.31
CA ILE A 61 -13.36 2.37 -0.09
C ILE A 61 -14.42 2.33 1.00
N MET A 62 -15.67 2.57 0.62
CA MET A 62 -16.74 2.64 1.61
C MET A 62 -17.15 1.27 2.15
N SER A 63 -17.09 0.25 1.32
CA SER A 63 -17.60 -1.08 1.71
C SER A 63 -16.52 -2.08 2.08
N GLY A 64 -15.33 -1.92 1.48
CA GLY A 64 -14.29 -2.93 1.60
C GLY A 64 -14.56 -4.16 0.76
N ASP A 65 -15.53 -4.11 -0.13
CA ASP A 65 -15.91 -5.23 -0.97
C ASP A 65 -15.06 -5.24 -2.23
N PRO A 66 -14.14 -6.19 -2.37
CA PRO A 66 -13.23 -6.20 -3.52
C PRO A 66 -13.92 -6.44 -4.86
N THR A 67 -15.17 -6.87 -4.85
CA THR A 67 -15.88 -7.09 -6.11
C THR A 67 -16.23 -5.78 -6.82
N TYR A 68 -16.12 -4.65 -6.14
CA TYR A 68 -16.23 -3.36 -6.81
C TYR A 68 -15.11 -3.14 -7.83
N ILE A 69 -13.99 -3.86 -7.69
CA ILE A 69 -12.83 -3.67 -8.54
C ILE A 69 -12.71 -4.87 -9.48
N THR A 70 -12.60 -4.60 -10.77
CA THR A 70 -12.46 -5.66 -11.76
C THR A 70 -11.20 -6.50 -11.51
N SER A 71 -11.25 -7.77 -11.86
CA SER A 71 -10.08 -8.64 -11.79
C SER A 71 -9.17 -8.45 -13.00
N HIS A 72 -9.58 -7.67 -13.98
CA HIS A 72 -8.80 -7.39 -15.17
C HIS A 72 -7.44 -6.81 -14.78
N LYS A 73 -6.38 -7.34 -15.39
CA LYS A 73 -5.00 -6.91 -15.13
C LYS A 73 -4.64 -6.97 -13.65
N SER A 74 -5.24 -7.91 -12.94
CA SER A 74 -4.99 -8.12 -11.51
C SER A 74 -5.32 -6.92 -10.63
N ALA A 75 -6.18 -6.03 -11.12
CA ALA A 75 -6.49 -4.80 -10.39
C ALA A 75 -7.08 -5.11 -9.01
N ARG A 76 -7.96 -6.11 -8.92
CA ARG A 76 -8.58 -6.48 -7.64
C ARG A 76 -7.52 -6.93 -6.63
N SER A 77 -6.59 -7.77 -7.06
CA SER A 77 -5.52 -8.23 -6.20
C SER A 77 -4.63 -7.09 -5.75
N LEU A 78 -4.35 -6.16 -6.66
CA LEU A 78 -3.48 -5.04 -6.36
C LEU A 78 -4.09 -4.12 -5.31
N ILE A 79 -5.37 -3.77 -5.47
CA ILE A 79 -5.96 -2.81 -4.54
C ILE A 79 -6.08 -3.39 -3.13
N MET A 80 -6.19 -4.71 -3.04
CA MET A 80 -6.28 -5.36 -1.74
C MET A 80 -4.95 -5.38 -1.00
N LYS A 81 -3.86 -5.04 -1.66
CA LYS A 81 -2.54 -5.01 -1.02
C LYS A 81 -2.25 -3.72 -0.29
N VAL A 82 -3.07 -2.70 -0.47
CA VAL A 82 -2.94 -1.44 0.26
C VAL A 82 -4.16 -1.24 1.14
N GLU A 83 -3.96 -0.56 2.25
CA GLU A 83 -5.05 -0.29 3.18
C GLU A 83 -5.97 0.76 2.57
N ARG A 84 -7.26 0.65 2.90
CA ARG A 84 -8.23 1.60 2.33
C ARG A 84 -7.98 3.02 2.80
N ASP A 85 -7.52 3.18 4.04
CA ASP A 85 -7.20 4.51 4.53
C ASP A 85 -6.00 5.10 3.80
N GLU A 86 -5.05 4.27 3.38
CA GLU A 86 -3.92 4.75 2.57
C GLU A 86 -4.39 5.25 1.22
N ILE A 87 -5.35 4.54 0.62
CA ILE A 87 -5.91 4.96 -0.65
C ILE A 87 -6.62 6.30 -0.50
N LEU A 88 -7.43 6.42 0.53
CA LEU A 88 -8.16 7.65 0.79
C LEU A 88 -7.22 8.81 1.05
N GLU A 89 -6.19 8.56 1.85
CA GLU A 89 -5.20 9.58 2.17
C GLU A 89 -4.51 10.08 0.90
N GLU A 90 -4.15 9.17 0.01
CA GLU A 90 -3.51 9.54 -1.24
C GLU A 90 -4.43 10.42 -2.09
N LEU A 91 -5.69 10.04 -2.19
CA LEU A 91 -6.64 10.80 -2.99
C LEU A 91 -6.84 12.20 -2.44
N VAL A 92 -6.97 12.32 -1.13
CA VAL A 92 -7.16 13.62 -0.50
C VAL A 92 -5.91 14.49 -0.66
N LYS A 93 -4.74 13.88 -0.46
CA LYS A 93 -3.47 14.58 -0.59
C LYS A 93 -3.30 15.16 -2.00
N VAL A 94 -3.56 14.34 -3.01
CA VAL A 94 -3.42 14.80 -4.38
C VAL A 94 -4.41 15.92 -4.69
N TYR A 95 -5.63 15.80 -4.19
CA TYR A 95 -6.62 16.84 -4.42
C TYR A 95 -6.17 18.17 -3.82
N ILE A 96 -5.70 18.12 -2.58
CA ILE A 96 -5.24 19.33 -1.90
C ILE A 96 -4.07 19.96 -2.63
N GLU A 97 -3.08 19.14 -2.99
CA GLU A 97 -1.88 19.64 -3.64
C GLU A 97 -2.16 20.19 -5.03
N THR A 98 -3.16 19.62 -5.71
CA THR A 98 -3.46 20.00 -7.08
C THR A 98 -4.44 21.17 -7.16
N LYS A 99 -5.42 21.22 -6.28
CA LYS A 99 -6.53 22.14 -6.40
C LYS A 99 -6.52 23.27 -5.37
N LEU A 100 -5.95 23.05 -4.19
CA LEU A 100 -6.10 23.99 -3.10
C LEU A 100 -4.81 24.73 -2.75
N GLN A 101 -3.67 24.30 -3.30
CA GLN A 101 -2.39 24.97 -3.06
C GLN A 101 -1.92 25.75 -4.26
#